data_5563f00bdde208f9d7898d4b24e12d75
#
_entry.id   5563f00bdde208f9d7898d4b24e12d75
#
_cell.length_a   1.000
_cell.length_b   1.000
_cell.length_c   1.000
_cell.angle_alpha   90.00
_cell.angle_beta   90.00
_cell.angle_gamma   90.00
#
_symmetry.space_group_name_H-M   'P 1'
#
loop_
_entity.id
_entity.type
_entity.pdbx_description
1 polymer ?
#
loop_
_entity_poly.entity_id
_entity_poly.type
_entity_poly.pdbx_seq_one_letter_code
_entity_poly.pdbx_strand_id
1 'polypeptide(L)'
;MRKLFFISIVAAALVFWSERSSAQAVESDQWAATDGLGRALPGREQTRARRDDRKVAMFYWTWHTSPITDYRRIGNITQILREHPEAIDDYDHPAWDIGGNSYFWDEPLLGYYKTTDPWVLRKHAEMLADAGVDVVFFDCTNASFTWKSSYDVLIDVWTEAQGDGVNVPKIAFMLPFGPVDWSLVSLRQLYEDIYKPGRAENLWFYLHGKP
;
A
#
# COMPACT_ATOMS: atom_id res chain seq x y z
N MET A 1 -5.00 77.33 -30.02
CA MET A 1 -5.73 76.08 -30.30
C MET A 1 -4.81 74.89 -30.10
N ARG A 2 -4.86 74.20 -28.94
CA ARG A 2 -4.10 73.03 -28.62
C ARG A 2 -4.94 71.80 -28.85
N LYS A 3 -4.48 70.91 -29.74
CA LYS A 3 -5.14 69.64 -30.01
C LYS A 3 -4.61 68.62 -29.02
N LEU A 4 -5.44 68.09 -28.15
CA LEU A 4 -5.15 66.96 -27.28
C LEU A 4 -5.31 65.66 -28.11
N PHE A 5 -4.23 64.86 -28.19
CA PHE A 5 -4.25 63.51 -28.67
C PHE A 5 -4.57 62.58 -27.52
N PHE A 6 -5.71 61.92 -27.61
CA PHE A 6 -6.02 60.78 -26.73
C PHE A 6 -5.37 59.49 -27.31
N ILE A 7 -4.44 58.95 -26.60
CA ILE A 7 -3.90 57.63 -26.89
C ILE A 7 -4.70 56.60 -26.08
N SER A 8 -5.53 55.84 -26.76
CA SER A 8 -6.23 54.69 -26.17
C SER A 8 -5.28 53.50 -26.13
N ILE A 9 -4.85 53.10 -24.92
CA ILE A 9 -4.12 51.86 -24.69
C ILE A 9 -5.16 50.75 -24.53
N VAL A 10 -5.24 49.89 -25.56
CA VAL A 10 -5.99 48.65 -25.48
C VAL A 10 -5.08 47.62 -24.83
N ALA A 11 -5.32 47.33 -23.56
CA ALA A 11 -4.68 46.23 -22.85
C ALA A 11 -5.32 44.91 -23.29
N ALA A 12 -4.63 44.17 -24.17
CA ALA A 12 -5.02 42.80 -24.50
C ALA A 12 -4.61 41.86 -23.35
N ALA A 13 -5.57 41.46 -22.54
CA ALA A 13 -5.40 40.46 -21.53
C ALA A 13 -5.25 39.07 -22.23
N LEU A 14 -4.03 38.62 -22.42
CA LEU A 14 -3.75 37.21 -22.80
C LEU A 14 -4.07 36.34 -21.62
N VAL A 15 -5.26 35.75 -21.64
CA VAL A 15 -5.62 34.66 -20.73
C VAL A 15 -4.87 33.41 -21.22
N PHE A 16 -3.74 33.12 -20.61
CA PHE A 16 -3.10 31.79 -20.74
C PHE A 16 -3.99 30.77 -20.05
N TRP A 17 -4.84 30.11 -20.82
CA TRP A 17 -5.41 28.85 -20.40
C TRP A 17 -4.30 27.81 -20.40
N SER A 18 -3.75 27.57 -19.23
CA SER A 18 -2.96 26.38 -18.96
C SER A 18 -3.92 25.20 -19.05
N GLU A 19 -4.01 24.58 -20.21
CA GLU A 19 -4.51 23.22 -20.27
C GLU A 19 -3.60 22.39 -19.37
N ARG A 20 -4.08 22.04 -18.19
CA ARG A 20 -3.48 20.96 -17.42
C ARG A 20 -3.65 19.73 -18.29
N SER A 21 -2.59 19.39 -19.01
CA SER A 21 -2.45 18.08 -19.59
C SER A 21 -2.63 17.10 -18.43
N SER A 22 -3.82 16.50 -18.34
CA SER A 22 -3.98 15.35 -17.44
C SER A 22 -3.00 14.33 -17.96
N ALA A 23 -1.92 14.10 -17.23
CA ALA A 23 -1.04 12.99 -17.52
C ALA A 23 -1.93 11.76 -17.65
N GLN A 24 -1.94 11.16 -18.82
CA GLN A 24 -2.71 9.94 -19.05
C GLN A 24 -2.17 8.92 -18.07
N ALA A 25 -3.05 8.41 -17.20
CA ALA A 25 -2.65 7.38 -16.26
C ALA A 25 -2.06 6.23 -17.07
N VAL A 26 -0.81 5.91 -16.78
CA VAL A 26 -0.14 4.73 -17.39
C VAL A 26 -0.70 3.53 -16.66
N GLU A 27 -1.54 2.77 -17.33
CA GLU A 27 -2.09 1.54 -16.80
C GLU A 27 -1.13 0.39 -17.08
N SER A 28 -0.93 -0.48 -16.09
CA SER A 28 0.01 -1.62 -16.22
C SER A 28 -0.41 -2.62 -17.30
N ASP A 29 -1.67 -2.65 -17.70
CA ASP A 29 -2.19 -3.47 -18.79
C ASP A 29 -1.68 -3.05 -20.19
N GLN A 30 -1.02 -1.90 -20.28
CA GLN A 30 -0.37 -1.40 -21.50
C GLN A 30 1.07 -1.86 -21.64
N TRP A 31 1.63 -2.48 -20.60
CA TRP A 31 3.02 -2.90 -20.61
C TRP A 31 3.19 -4.23 -21.34
N ALA A 32 4.17 -4.30 -22.24
CA ALA A 32 4.63 -5.56 -22.80
C ALA A 32 5.57 -6.22 -21.78
N ALA A 33 5.31 -7.47 -21.44
CA ALA A 33 6.12 -8.19 -20.48
C ALA A 33 6.25 -9.66 -20.88
N THR A 34 7.28 -10.32 -20.35
CA THR A 34 7.46 -11.77 -20.41
C THR A 34 7.54 -12.31 -18.99
N ASP A 35 7.05 -13.52 -18.79
CA ASP A 35 7.20 -14.20 -17.50
C ASP A 35 8.60 -14.84 -17.33
N GLY A 36 8.86 -15.41 -16.17
CA GLY A 36 10.12 -16.09 -15.87
C GLY A 36 10.46 -17.30 -16.76
N LEU A 37 9.50 -17.79 -17.56
CA LEU A 37 9.68 -18.85 -18.54
C LEU A 37 9.84 -18.29 -19.97
N GLY A 38 9.93 -16.97 -20.13
CA GLY A 38 10.07 -16.31 -21.42
C GLY A 38 8.78 -16.25 -22.24
N ARG A 39 7.61 -16.56 -21.67
CA ARG A 39 6.33 -16.45 -22.36
C ARG A 39 5.86 -15.00 -22.38
N ALA A 40 5.44 -14.52 -23.55
CA ALA A 40 4.83 -13.20 -23.65
C ALA A 40 3.52 -13.17 -22.88
N LEU A 41 3.36 -12.18 -22.02
CA LEU A 41 2.08 -11.94 -21.32
C LEU A 41 1.08 -11.31 -22.29
N PRO A 42 -0.23 -11.55 -22.10
CA PRO A 42 -1.26 -10.95 -22.93
C PRO A 42 -1.18 -9.42 -22.86
N GLY A 43 -1.10 -8.78 -24.01
CA GLY A 43 -1.18 -7.33 -24.12
C GLY A 43 -2.63 -6.83 -24.07
N ARG A 44 -2.80 -5.51 -24.04
CA ARG A 44 -4.11 -4.85 -23.95
C ARG A 44 -5.11 -5.30 -25.03
N GLU A 45 -4.65 -5.62 -26.22
CA GLU A 45 -5.51 -6.08 -27.31
C GLU A 45 -6.11 -7.48 -27.05
N GLN A 46 -5.44 -8.27 -26.21
CA GLN A 46 -5.86 -9.65 -25.86
C GLN A 46 -6.64 -9.69 -24.54
N THR A 47 -6.47 -8.66 -23.71
CA THR A 47 -7.20 -8.51 -22.45
C THR A 47 -8.41 -7.58 -22.65
N ARG A 48 -9.44 -7.76 -21.86
CA ARG A 48 -10.54 -6.80 -21.84
C ARG A 48 -10.11 -5.55 -21.08
N ALA A 49 -10.74 -4.42 -21.39
CA ALA A 49 -10.58 -3.21 -20.58
C ALA A 49 -10.89 -3.51 -19.11
N ARG A 50 -10.22 -2.81 -18.22
CA ARG A 50 -10.47 -2.87 -16.77
C ARG A 50 -11.96 -2.65 -16.50
N ARG A 51 -12.49 -3.44 -15.61
CA ARG A 51 -13.91 -3.38 -15.24
C ARG A 51 -14.09 -2.47 -14.02
N ASP A 52 -14.80 -1.37 -14.19
CA ASP A 52 -15.04 -0.40 -13.12
C ASP A 52 -15.96 -0.95 -12.01
N ASP A 53 -16.79 -1.96 -12.36
CA ASP A 53 -17.70 -2.64 -11.43
C ASP A 53 -17.01 -3.73 -10.58
N ARG A 54 -15.72 -3.95 -10.77
CA ARG A 54 -14.92 -4.93 -10.04
C ARG A 54 -13.74 -4.25 -9.38
N LYS A 55 -13.43 -4.70 -8.17
CA LYS A 55 -12.28 -4.22 -7.42
C LYS A 55 -11.37 -5.39 -7.06
N VAL A 56 -10.08 -5.16 -7.21
CA VAL A 56 -9.04 -6.07 -6.76
C VAL A 56 -8.63 -5.64 -5.35
N ALA A 57 -8.89 -6.51 -4.40
CA ALA A 57 -8.54 -6.29 -3.01
C ALA A 57 -7.41 -7.22 -2.59
N MET A 58 -6.46 -6.72 -1.82
CA MET A 58 -5.34 -7.49 -1.35
C MET A 58 -5.21 -7.38 0.17
N PHE A 59 -4.89 -8.50 0.80
CA PHE A 59 -4.54 -8.55 2.20
C PHE A 59 -3.18 -7.90 2.43
N TYR A 60 -3.05 -7.03 3.44
CA TYR A 60 -1.82 -6.33 3.75
C TYR A 60 -1.52 -6.40 5.24
N TRP A 61 -0.36 -6.93 5.56
CA TRP A 61 0.07 -7.08 6.94
C TRP A 61 0.86 -5.87 7.41
N THR A 62 0.39 -5.28 8.51
CA THR A 62 1.02 -4.11 9.14
C THR A 62 1.78 -4.47 10.42
N TRP A 63 1.98 -5.76 10.72
CA TRP A 63 2.45 -6.23 12.01
C TRP A 63 3.77 -7.02 11.98
N HIS A 64 4.53 -7.00 10.89
CA HIS A 64 5.83 -7.67 10.81
C HIS A 64 6.88 -7.08 11.76
N THR A 65 6.76 -5.82 12.14
CA THR A 65 7.61 -5.14 13.12
C THR A 65 6.76 -4.43 14.15
N SER A 66 6.03 -5.18 14.95
CA SER A 66 5.36 -4.57 16.10
C SER A 66 6.36 -4.33 17.24
N PRO A 67 6.06 -3.43 18.18
CA PRO A 67 6.83 -3.28 19.41
C PRO A 67 6.98 -4.59 20.19
N ILE A 68 6.05 -5.52 20.00
CA ILE A 68 6.08 -6.84 20.62
C ILE A 68 7.14 -7.76 19.99
N THR A 69 7.50 -7.53 18.72
CA THR A 69 8.43 -8.38 17.96
C THR A 69 9.78 -7.74 17.66
N ASP A 70 9.96 -6.45 17.92
CA ASP A 70 11.20 -5.71 17.61
C ASP A 70 12.47 -6.26 18.30
N TYR A 71 12.31 -6.96 19.40
CA TYR A 71 13.41 -7.57 20.16
C TYR A 71 13.57 -9.07 19.89
N ARG A 72 12.73 -9.66 19.05
CA ARG A 72 12.80 -11.08 18.73
C ARG A 72 13.75 -11.33 17.57
N ARG A 73 14.54 -12.36 17.68
CA ARG A 73 15.33 -12.84 16.56
C ARG A 73 14.39 -13.40 15.49
N ILE A 74 14.74 -13.16 14.25
CA ILE A 74 14.01 -13.69 13.09
C ILE A 74 14.92 -14.74 12.46
N GLY A 75 14.42 -15.98 12.36
CA GLY A 75 15.16 -17.11 11.79
C GLY A 75 15.05 -17.15 10.27
N ASN A 76 16.16 -17.25 9.59
CA ASN A 76 16.22 -17.50 8.15
C ASN A 76 16.15 -19.01 7.89
N ILE A 77 14.97 -19.51 7.51
CA ILE A 77 14.74 -20.93 7.23
C ILE A 77 15.66 -21.43 6.10
N THR A 78 15.83 -20.64 5.05
CA THR A 78 16.71 -21.01 3.93
C THR A 78 18.15 -21.22 4.39
N GLN A 79 18.64 -20.36 5.29
CA GLN A 79 19.97 -20.49 5.85
C GLN A 79 20.06 -21.71 6.78
N ILE A 80 19.10 -21.87 7.69
CA ILE A 80 19.04 -22.99 8.62
C ILE A 80 19.10 -24.32 7.86
N LEU A 81 18.26 -24.50 6.83
CA LEU A 81 18.22 -25.73 6.04
C LEU A 81 19.43 -25.90 5.13
N ARG A 82 20.14 -24.86 4.79
CA ARG A 82 21.42 -24.97 4.07
C ARG A 82 22.54 -25.49 4.98
N GLU A 83 22.56 -25.04 6.24
CA GLU A 83 23.57 -25.42 7.24
C GLU A 83 23.23 -26.74 7.94
N HIS A 84 21.94 -27.02 8.09
CA HIS A 84 21.35 -28.16 8.78
C HIS A 84 20.23 -28.80 7.95
N PRO A 85 20.52 -29.49 6.83
CA PRO A 85 19.48 -30.07 5.97
C PRO A 85 18.58 -31.08 6.70
N GLU A 86 19.11 -31.77 7.71
CA GLU A 86 18.39 -32.71 8.54
C GLU A 86 17.28 -32.10 9.38
N ALA A 87 17.35 -30.80 9.63
CA ALA A 87 16.34 -30.09 10.42
C ALA A 87 14.98 -30.04 9.74
N ILE A 88 14.88 -30.32 8.43
CA ILE A 88 13.60 -30.26 7.70
C ILE A 88 12.59 -31.28 8.24
N ASP A 89 13.06 -32.43 8.70
CA ASP A 89 12.22 -33.50 9.21
C ASP A 89 12.26 -33.60 10.76
N ASP A 90 12.99 -32.71 11.42
CA ASP A 90 13.15 -32.67 12.87
C ASP A 90 12.76 -31.27 13.41
N TYR A 91 11.52 -31.15 13.90
CA TYR A 91 10.99 -29.87 14.45
C TYR A 91 11.63 -29.52 15.81
N ASP A 92 12.27 -30.46 16.49
CA ASP A 92 12.96 -30.25 17.76
C ASP A 92 14.47 -30.01 17.57
N HIS A 93 14.93 -29.92 16.33
CA HIS A 93 16.34 -29.69 16.02
C HIS A 93 16.84 -28.38 16.62
N PRO A 94 18.00 -28.35 17.29
CA PRO A 94 18.52 -27.17 17.96
C PRO A 94 18.70 -25.92 17.05
N ALA A 95 18.90 -26.13 15.76
CA ALA A 95 18.99 -25.02 14.79
C ALA A 95 17.71 -24.14 14.71
N TRP A 96 16.57 -24.68 15.16
CA TRP A 96 15.33 -23.90 15.27
C TRP A 96 15.27 -23.01 16.51
N ASP A 97 16.14 -23.22 17.50
CA ASP A 97 16.18 -22.39 18.71
C ASP A 97 16.94 -21.08 18.45
N ILE A 98 16.31 -20.15 17.78
CA ILE A 98 16.87 -18.82 17.50
C ILE A 98 16.59 -17.79 18.61
N GLY A 99 16.01 -18.23 19.74
CA GLY A 99 15.59 -17.33 20.82
C GLY A 99 14.42 -16.42 20.44
N GLY A 100 13.62 -16.83 19.50
CA GLY A 100 12.40 -16.16 19.00
C GLY A 100 11.49 -17.18 18.31
N ASN A 101 10.35 -16.71 17.81
CA ASN A 101 9.35 -17.57 17.18
C ASN A 101 8.90 -17.04 15.79
N SER A 102 9.72 -16.20 15.19
CA SER A 102 9.43 -15.66 13.87
C SER A 102 10.48 -16.14 12.88
N TYR A 103 10.03 -16.66 11.75
CA TYR A 103 10.88 -17.22 10.71
C TYR A 103 10.49 -16.62 9.35
N PHE A 104 11.46 -16.57 8.44
CA PHE A 104 11.26 -16.22 7.04
C PHE A 104 12.06 -17.17 6.15
N TRP A 105 11.63 -17.32 4.89
CA TRP A 105 12.23 -18.27 3.97
C TRP A 105 13.43 -17.73 3.23
N ASP A 106 13.44 -16.48 2.90
CA ASP A 106 14.50 -15.88 2.09
C ASP A 106 14.50 -14.37 2.26
N GLU A 107 15.53 -13.72 1.74
CA GLU A 107 15.60 -12.27 1.73
C GLU A 107 14.57 -11.70 0.76
N PRO A 108 13.72 -10.75 1.20
CA PRO A 108 12.78 -10.07 0.32
C PRO A 108 13.50 -9.30 -0.80
N LEU A 109 12.82 -9.06 -1.93
CA LEU A 109 13.35 -8.28 -3.05
C LEU A 109 13.88 -6.90 -2.63
N LEU A 110 13.27 -6.29 -1.62
CA LEU A 110 13.64 -4.98 -1.09
C LEU A 110 14.59 -5.06 0.12
N GLY A 111 15.22 -6.24 0.34
CA GLY A 111 16.02 -6.51 1.54
C GLY A 111 15.15 -6.69 2.79
N TYR A 112 15.80 -6.87 3.94
CA TYR A 112 15.10 -6.95 5.23
C TYR A 112 14.68 -5.57 5.69
N TYR A 113 13.38 -5.32 5.77
CA TYR A 113 12.83 -4.01 6.10
C TYR A 113 11.85 -4.08 7.28
N LYS A 114 11.65 -2.95 7.91
CA LYS A 114 10.58 -2.76 8.89
C LYS A 114 9.29 -2.37 8.22
N THR A 115 8.16 -2.79 8.80
CA THR A 115 6.81 -2.39 8.33
C THR A 115 6.61 -0.87 8.30
N THR A 116 7.47 -0.14 9.01
CA THR A 116 7.45 1.33 9.09
C THR A 116 8.54 1.99 8.25
N ASP A 117 9.20 1.25 7.33
CA ASP A 117 10.18 1.84 6.43
C ASP A 117 9.49 2.71 5.36
N PRO A 118 9.69 4.04 5.34
CA PRO A 118 8.96 4.92 4.44
C PRO A 118 9.26 4.67 2.96
N TRP A 119 10.51 4.30 2.65
CA TRP A 119 10.89 4.02 1.28
C TRP A 119 10.19 2.77 0.74
N VAL A 120 10.17 1.70 1.56
CA VAL A 120 9.48 0.44 1.20
C VAL A 120 7.98 0.67 1.08
N LEU A 121 7.37 1.40 2.04
CA LEU A 121 5.94 1.71 1.99
C LEU A 121 5.56 2.49 0.73
N ARG A 122 6.39 3.45 0.31
CA ARG A 122 6.19 4.18 -0.94
C ARG A 122 6.32 3.27 -2.16
N LYS A 123 7.30 2.35 -2.17
CA LYS A 123 7.45 1.35 -3.23
C LYS A 123 6.28 0.37 -3.28
N HIS A 124 5.77 -0.04 -2.14
CA HIS A 124 4.56 -0.88 -2.10
C HIS A 124 3.34 -0.15 -2.67
N ALA A 125 3.17 1.15 -2.39
CA ALA A 125 2.09 1.95 -2.98
C ALA A 125 2.13 1.90 -4.52
N GLU A 126 3.28 2.23 -5.09
CA GLU A 126 3.53 2.24 -6.53
C GLU A 126 3.31 0.86 -7.14
N MET A 127 4.00 -0.15 -6.62
CA MET A 127 3.97 -1.51 -7.17
C MET A 127 2.57 -2.15 -7.10
N LEU A 128 1.84 -1.96 -6.01
CA LEU A 128 0.50 -2.49 -5.86
C LEU A 128 -0.50 -1.80 -6.78
N ALA A 129 -0.42 -0.47 -6.90
CA ALA A 129 -1.26 0.28 -7.83
C ALA A 129 -0.98 -0.11 -9.29
N ASP A 130 0.29 -0.25 -9.66
CA ASP A 130 0.72 -0.69 -10.98
C ASP A 130 0.28 -2.14 -11.29
N ALA A 131 0.24 -3.00 -10.26
CA ALA A 131 -0.30 -4.34 -10.38
C ALA A 131 -1.85 -4.38 -10.47
N GLY A 132 -2.51 -3.23 -10.43
CA GLY A 132 -3.97 -3.11 -10.53
C GLY A 132 -4.72 -3.40 -9.23
N VAL A 133 -4.04 -3.36 -8.08
CA VAL A 133 -4.69 -3.48 -6.77
C VAL A 133 -5.43 -2.17 -6.46
N ASP A 134 -6.75 -2.26 -6.25
CA ASP A 134 -7.59 -1.11 -5.93
C ASP A 134 -7.59 -0.76 -4.46
N VAL A 135 -7.52 -1.78 -3.59
CA VAL A 135 -7.63 -1.60 -2.14
C VAL A 135 -6.79 -2.63 -1.40
N VAL A 136 -6.16 -2.19 -0.31
CA VAL A 136 -5.52 -3.08 0.65
C VAL A 136 -6.32 -3.16 1.93
N PHE A 137 -6.45 -4.39 2.46
CA PHE A 137 -7.09 -4.64 3.74
C PHE A 137 -6.03 -4.88 4.81
N PHE A 138 -5.94 -3.98 5.78
CA PHE A 138 -5.04 -4.17 6.93
C PHE A 138 -5.59 -5.23 7.87
N ASP A 139 -4.77 -6.21 8.18
CA ASP A 139 -5.13 -7.27 9.10
C ASP A 139 -5.15 -6.77 10.55
N CYS A 140 -6.34 -6.65 11.10
CA CYS A 140 -6.60 -6.35 12.50
C CYS A 140 -7.42 -7.48 13.16
N THR A 141 -7.25 -8.74 12.71
CA THR A 141 -8.06 -9.87 13.15
C THR A 141 -7.53 -10.57 14.41
N ASN A 142 -6.27 -10.33 14.79
CA ASN A 142 -5.54 -11.11 15.78
C ASN A 142 -5.52 -10.49 17.19
N ALA A 143 -6.61 -10.06 17.72
CA ALA A 143 -6.82 -9.46 19.03
C ALA A 143 -7.31 -7.99 18.92
N SER A 144 -7.25 -7.24 20.03
CA SER A 144 -7.67 -5.83 20.07
C SER A 144 -6.62 -4.85 19.55
N PHE A 145 -5.71 -5.31 18.70
CA PHE A 145 -4.66 -4.46 18.10
C PHE A 145 -5.06 -4.03 16.70
N THR A 146 -4.95 -2.74 16.42
CA THR A 146 -5.13 -2.18 15.08
C THR A 146 -3.80 -1.89 14.39
N TRP A 147 -2.69 -2.12 15.07
CA TRP A 147 -1.32 -1.83 14.58
C TRP A 147 -1.13 -0.36 14.22
N LYS A 148 -1.65 0.50 15.06
CA LYS A 148 -1.66 1.96 14.86
C LYS A 148 -0.29 2.52 14.50
N SER A 149 0.77 2.11 15.19
CA SER A 149 2.13 2.59 14.91
C SER A 149 2.60 2.30 13.48
N SER A 150 2.08 1.25 12.85
CA SER A 150 2.44 0.86 11.49
C SER A 150 1.54 1.54 10.46
N TYR A 151 0.22 1.49 10.64
CA TYR A 151 -0.66 2.12 9.66
C TYR A 151 -0.57 3.66 9.68
N ASP A 152 -0.20 4.28 10.80
CA ASP A 152 0.03 5.72 10.85
C ASP A 152 1.14 6.14 9.88
N VAL A 153 2.28 5.45 9.91
CA VAL A 153 3.39 5.73 9.00
C VAL A 153 2.99 5.46 7.55
N LEU A 154 2.29 4.35 7.29
CA LEU A 154 1.83 4.02 5.95
C LEU A 154 0.88 5.09 5.40
N ILE A 155 -0.10 5.52 6.18
CA ILE A 155 -1.07 6.56 5.77
C ILE A 155 -0.34 7.86 5.43
N ASP A 156 0.62 8.27 6.25
CA ASP A 156 1.38 9.50 6.02
C ASP A 156 2.20 9.39 4.72
N VAL A 157 2.94 8.28 4.54
CA VAL A 157 3.74 8.02 3.32
C VAL A 157 2.87 7.94 2.07
N TRP A 158 1.72 7.27 2.13
CA TRP A 158 0.84 7.12 0.96
C TRP A 158 0.11 8.41 0.63
N THR A 159 -0.22 9.22 1.63
CA THR A 159 -0.79 10.56 1.42
C THR A 159 0.21 11.47 0.71
N GLU A 160 1.48 11.45 1.14
CA GLU A 160 2.56 12.17 0.49
C GLU A 160 2.78 11.68 -0.94
N ALA A 161 2.90 10.36 -1.12
CA ALA A 161 3.08 9.73 -2.43
C ALA A 161 1.97 10.14 -3.42
N GLN A 162 0.71 10.14 -2.96
CA GLN A 162 -0.41 10.59 -3.78
C GLN A 162 -0.30 12.09 -4.13
N GLY A 163 0.16 12.92 -3.19
CA GLY A 163 0.44 14.34 -3.43
C GLY A 163 1.52 14.57 -4.48
N ASP A 164 2.49 13.67 -4.57
CA ASP A 164 3.56 13.67 -5.59
C ASP A 164 3.11 13.07 -6.93
N GLY A 165 1.86 12.63 -7.04
CA GLY A 165 1.32 12.05 -8.27
C GLY A 165 1.54 10.55 -8.42
N VAL A 166 1.99 9.85 -7.37
CA VAL A 166 2.08 8.38 -7.36
C VAL A 166 0.69 7.80 -7.15
N ASN A 167 0.31 6.83 -7.98
CA ASN A 167 -0.90 6.06 -7.75
C ASN A 167 -0.75 5.22 -6.48
N VAL A 168 -1.77 5.23 -5.64
CA VAL A 168 -1.79 4.45 -4.41
C VAL A 168 -3.12 3.70 -4.28
N PRO A 169 -3.12 2.46 -3.77
CA PRO A 169 -4.37 1.76 -3.46
C PRO A 169 -5.17 2.49 -2.38
N LYS A 170 -6.46 2.22 -2.33
CA LYS A 170 -7.28 2.61 -1.19
C LYS A 170 -6.99 1.70 0.00
N ILE A 171 -7.36 2.15 1.20
CA ILE A 171 -7.18 1.40 2.44
C ILE A 171 -8.53 1.02 3.06
N ALA A 172 -8.56 -0.14 3.68
CA ALA A 172 -9.64 -0.59 4.54
C ALA A 172 -9.06 -1.44 5.67
N PHE A 173 -9.86 -1.72 6.68
CA PHE A 173 -9.43 -2.51 7.84
C PHE A 173 -10.27 -3.78 7.92
N MET A 174 -9.61 -4.92 8.11
CA MET A 174 -10.27 -6.19 8.31
C MET A 174 -10.28 -6.53 9.79
N LEU A 175 -11.47 -6.63 10.35
CA LEU A 175 -11.70 -6.99 11.73
C LEU A 175 -12.17 -8.45 11.85
N PRO A 176 -11.99 -9.11 13.01
CA PRO A 176 -12.50 -10.46 13.21
C PRO A 176 -14.02 -10.48 13.09
N PHE A 177 -14.51 -11.47 12.36
CA PHE A 177 -15.94 -11.71 12.20
C PHE A 177 -16.40 -12.77 13.22
N GLY A 178 -17.30 -12.38 14.10
CA GLY A 178 -17.84 -13.26 15.11
C GLY A 178 -18.09 -12.53 16.45
N PRO A 179 -18.70 -13.21 17.42
CA PRO A 179 -19.02 -12.63 18.72
C PRO A 179 -17.75 -12.59 19.61
N VAL A 180 -16.79 -11.77 19.23
CA VAL A 180 -15.56 -11.55 20.00
C VAL A 180 -15.51 -10.12 20.48
N ASP A 181 -15.29 -9.93 21.78
CA ASP A 181 -15.36 -8.60 22.40
C ASP A 181 -14.34 -7.62 21.84
N TRP A 182 -13.17 -8.11 21.43
CA TRP A 182 -12.12 -7.24 20.88
C TRP A 182 -12.45 -6.65 19.50
N SER A 183 -13.38 -7.21 18.73
CA SER A 183 -13.83 -6.61 17.48
C SER A 183 -14.41 -5.21 17.69
N LEU A 184 -15.24 -5.04 18.73
CA LEU A 184 -15.82 -3.74 19.08
C LEU A 184 -14.76 -2.76 19.60
N VAL A 185 -13.76 -3.27 20.32
CA VAL A 185 -12.63 -2.46 20.79
C VAL A 185 -11.85 -1.91 19.62
N SER A 186 -11.47 -2.79 18.69
CA SER A 186 -10.73 -2.41 17.49
C SER A 186 -11.53 -1.47 16.59
N LEU A 187 -12.82 -1.75 16.38
CA LEU A 187 -13.70 -0.87 15.62
C LEU A 187 -13.79 0.54 16.23
N ARG A 188 -13.96 0.64 17.52
CA ARG A 188 -14.01 1.93 18.23
C ARG A 188 -12.70 2.69 18.10
N GLN A 189 -11.57 1.99 18.24
CA GLN A 189 -10.25 2.57 18.09
C GLN A 189 -10.05 3.13 16.66
N LEU A 190 -10.39 2.38 15.62
CA LEU A 190 -10.29 2.85 14.24
C LEU A 190 -11.23 4.02 13.97
N TYR A 191 -12.45 3.98 14.53
CA TYR A 191 -13.38 5.09 14.41
C TYR A 191 -12.82 6.39 15.01
N GLU A 192 -12.30 6.35 16.23
CA GLU A 192 -11.73 7.52 16.89
C GLU A 192 -10.42 8.01 16.25
N ASP A 193 -9.59 7.10 15.75
CA ASP A 193 -8.27 7.43 15.22
C ASP A 193 -8.29 7.86 13.74
N ILE A 194 -9.20 7.31 12.94
CA ILE A 194 -9.21 7.47 11.48
C ILE A 194 -10.49 8.14 10.98
N TYR A 195 -11.66 7.51 11.25
CA TYR A 195 -12.90 7.91 10.58
C TYR A 195 -13.52 9.18 11.17
N LYS A 196 -13.60 9.31 12.48
CA LYS A 196 -14.16 10.48 13.15
C LYS A 196 -13.39 11.78 12.87
N PRO A 197 -12.05 11.81 12.91
CA PRO A 197 -11.28 12.99 12.55
C PRO A 197 -11.18 13.22 11.04
N GLY A 198 -11.64 12.31 10.17
CA GLY A 198 -11.48 12.42 8.72
C GLY A 198 -10.03 12.25 8.24
N ARG A 199 -9.22 11.47 8.97
CA ARG A 199 -7.79 11.34 8.66
C ARG A 199 -7.56 10.61 7.35
N ALA A 200 -6.89 11.26 6.40
CA ALA A 200 -6.57 10.72 5.08
C ALA A 200 -7.80 10.14 4.33
N GLU A 201 -8.91 10.88 4.36
CA GLU A 201 -10.17 10.48 3.72
C GLU A 201 -10.00 10.15 2.24
N ASN A 202 -9.04 10.80 1.58
CA ASN A 202 -8.66 10.55 0.19
C ASN A 202 -8.12 9.13 -0.05
N LEU A 203 -7.66 8.43 0.97
CA LEU A 203 -7.19 7.04 0.89
C LEU A 203 -8.28 6.02 1.22
N TRP A 204 -9.41 6.40 1.79
CA TRP A 204 -10.42 5.43 2.22
C TRP A 204 -11.05 4.69 1.03
N PHE A 205 -11.29 3.41 1.23
CA PHE A 205 -12.13 2.62 0.35
C PHE A 205 -13.59 2.80 0.72
N TYR A 206 -14.41 3.14 -0.26
CA TYR A 206 -15.85 3.31 -0.07
C TYR A 206 -16.61 2.17 -0.72
N LEU A 207 -17.45 1.49 0.07
CA LEU A 207 -18.39 0.48 -0.41
C LEU A 207 -19.81 1.01 -0.21
N HIS A 208 -20.54 1.14 -1.31
CA HIS A 208 -21.91 1.72 -1.27
C HIS A 208 -21.99 3.08 -0.56
N GLY A 209 -20.99 3.93 -0.75
CA GLY A 209 -20.93 5.26 -0.17
C GLY A 209 -20.56 5.31 1.32
N LYS A 210 -20.13 4.20 1.90
CA LYS A 210 -19.63 4.12 3.28
C LYS A 210 -18.18 3.66 3.28
N PRO A 211 -17.32 4.26 4.12
CA PRO A 211 -15.94 3.81 4.27
C PRO A 211 -15.84 2.49 5.01
#